data_0ccc0d81cbfbbce32acb585741e61707
#
_entry.id   0ccc0d81cbfbbce32acb585741e61707
#
_cell.length_a   1.000
_cell.length_b   1.000
_cell.length_c   1.000
_cell.angle_alpha   90.00
_cell.angle_beta   90.00
_cell.angle_gamma   90.00
#
_symmetry.space_group_name_H-M   'P 1'
#
loop_
_entity.id
_entity.type
_entity.pdbx_description
1 polymer ?
#
loop_
_entity_poly.entity_id
_entity_poly.type
_entity_poly.pdbx_seq_one_letter_code
_entity_poly.pdbx_strand_id
1 'polypeptide(L)'
;MKVQNRKQEEKKQKQFDESTIDGVTMRVYESGFASLAFDINGDTLVINGKIRFTKENTPFFAFPSYKGNDGKYYNIVYTVGDKDGHSALNDTITKLVNTLVESSK
;
A
#
# COMPACT_ATOMS: atom_id res chain seq x y z
N MET A 1 -29.21 15.96 2.98
CA MET A 1 -28.69 15.72 3.03
C MET A 1 -27.91 15.03 3.03
N LYS A 2 -27.42 14.55 3.05
CA LYS A 2 -26.66 14.00 3.16
C LYS A 2 -25.61 14.23 3.75
N VAL A 3 -25.35 14.97 4.17
CA VAL A 3 -24.28 15.46 4.83
C VAL A 3 -24.14 15.03 6.23
N GLN A 4 -25.18 14.77 6.81
CA GLN A 4 -25.19 14.24 8.11
C GLN A 4 -24.41 13.01 8.22
N ASN A 5 -24.42 12.26 7.18
CA ASN A 5 -23.70 11.03 7.17
C ASN A 5 -22.24 11.22 7.37
N ARG A 6 -21.72 12.29 6.82
CA ARG A 6 -20.33 12.55 7.01
C ARG A 6 -19.98 12.75 8.44
N LYS A 7 -20.85 13.44 9.13
CA LYS A 7 -20.60 13.67 10.49
C LYS A 7 -20.52 12.41 11.27
N GLN A 8 -21.39 11.50 10.96
CA GLN A 8 -21.33 10.25 11.62
C GLN A 8 -20.13 9.45 11.29
N GLU A 9 -19.68 9.58 10.09
CA GLU A 9 -18.48 8.89 9.73
C GLU A 9 -17.31 9.40 10.50
N GLU A 10 -17.26 10.63 10.80
CA GLU A 10 -16.17 11.15 11.56
C GLU A 10 -16.09 10.56 12.92
N LYS A 11 -17.19 10.14 13.46
CA LYS A 11 -17.18 9.55 14.76
C LYS A 11 -16.72 8.13 14.76
N LYS A 12 -16.70 7.50 13.62
CA LYS A 12 -16.28 6.13 13.56
C LYS A 12 -14.82 6.00 13.80
N GLN A 13 -14.42 4.85 14.23
CA GLN A 13 -13.04 4.55 14.37
C GLN A 13 -12.36 4.60 13.02
N LYS A 14 -11.11 4.96 13.05
CA LYS A 14 -10.31 4.92 11.87
C LYS A 14 -10.30 3.49 11.37
N GLN A 15 -10.51 3.32 10.07
CA GLN A 15 -10.52 2.00 9.48
C GLN A 15 -9.21 1.68 8.79
N PHE A 16 -8.22 2.51 8.93
CA PHE A 16 -6.91 2.26 8.35
C PHE A 16 -5.84 2.90 9.21
N ASP A 17 -4.63 2.38 9.07
CA ASP A 17 -3.44 2.98 9.65
C ASP A 17 -2.65 3.58 8.51
N GLU A 18 -1.94 4.66 8.81
CA GLU A 18 -1.29 5.43 7.77
C GLU A 18 0.09 5.87 8.23
N SER A 19 1.05 5.87 7.33
CA SER A 19 2.37 6.39 7.59
C SER A 19 2.98 6.92 6.32
N THR A 20 3.90 7.87 6.46
CA THR A 20 4.54 8.51 5.32
C THR A 20 6.06 8.49 5.52
N ILE A 21 6.78 8.08 4.48
CA ILE A 21 8.24 8.10 4.47
C ILE A 21 8.68 8.59 3.10
N ASP A 22 9.53 9.63 3.09
CA ASP A 22 10.11 10.16 1.85
C ASP A 22 9.06 10.46 0.79
N GLY A 23 7.95 11.06 1.20
CA GLY A 23 6.93 11.47 0.24
C GLY A 23 6.01 10.36 -0.21
N VAL A 24 6.14 9.17 0.32
CA VAL A 24 5.27 8.05 -0.01
C VAL A 24 4.40 7.75 1.19
N THR A 25 3.10 7.75 1.00
CA THR A 25 2.15 7.46 2.08
C THR A 25 1.53 6.10 1.84
N MET A 26 1.53 5.27 2.87
CA MET A 26 0.86 3.98 2.79
C MET A 26 -0.29 3.95 3.78
N ARG A 27 -1.43 3.40 3.35
CA ARG A 27 -2.57 3.14 4.21
C ARG A 27 -2.84 1.65 4.19
N VAL A 28 -3.06 1.10 5.37
CA VAL A 28 -3.38 -0.32 5.49
C VAL A 28 -4.74 -0.41 6.15
N TYR A 29 -5.68 -1.07 5.49
CA TYR A 29 -7.05 -1.18 5.96
C TYR A 29 -7.26 -2.49 6.71
N GLU A 30 -8.26 -2.51 7.57
CA GLU A 30 -8.53 -3.71 8.35
C GLU A 30 -8.76 -4.94 7.49
N SER A 31 -9.28 -4.72 6.31
CA SER A 31 -9.56 -5.83 5.40
C SER A 31 -8.32 -6.47 4.81
N GLY A 32 -7.15 -5.85 5.01
CA GLY A 32 -5.92 -6.33 4.40
C GLY A 32 -5.57 -5.61 3.12
N PHE A 33 -6.47 -4.80 2.59
CA PHE A 33 -6.15 -3.96 1.45
C PHE A 33 -5.22 -2.85 1.90
N ALA A 34 -4.44 -2.35 0.98
CA ALA A 34 -3.51 -1.28 1.25
C ALA A 34 -3.38 -0.39 0.03
N SER A 35 -2.93 0.83 0.24
CA SER A 35 -2.70 1.73 -0.88
C SER A 35 -1.43 2.51 -0.66
N LEU A 36 -0.81 2.90 -1.77
CA LEU A 36 0.35 3.78 -1.77
C LEU A 36 -0.03 5.06 -2.50
N ALA A 37 0.34 6.18 -1.94
CA ALA A 37 0.05 7.48 -2.53
C ALA A 37 1.35 8.23 -2.75
N PHE A 38 1.50 8.79 -3.93
CA PHE A 38 2.69 9.54 -4.34
C PHE A 38 2.28 10.89 -4.86
N ASP A 39 3.03 11.93 -4.50
CA ASP A 39 2.78 13.26 -5.06
C ASP A 39 3.64 13.43 -6.27
N ILE A 40 3.01 13.63 -7.42
CA ILE A 40 3.71 13.78 -8.69
C ILE A 40 3.14 15.00 -9.40
N ASN A 41 3.97 16.00 -9.63
CA ASN A 41 3.56 17.20 -10.37
C ASN A 41 2.29 17.85 -9.82
N GLY A 42 2.14 17.85 -8.51
CA GLY A 42 0.98 18.49 -7.91
C GLY A 42 -0.25 17.60 -7.82
N ASP A 43 -0.18 16.42 -8.39
CA ASP A 43 -1.27 15.45 -8.29
C ASP A 43 -0.86 14.32 -7.37
N THR A 44 -1.85 13.57 -6.93
CA THR A 44 -1.59 12.37 -6.12
C THR A 44 -1.89 11.14 -6.94
N LEU A 45 -0.90 10.29 -7.09
CA LEU A 45 -1.09 9.01 -7.76
C LEU A 45 -1.29 7.95 -6.69
N VAL A 46 -2.34 7.14 -6.82
CA VAL A 46 -2.64 6.10 -5.83
C VAL A 46 -2.58 4.74 -6.49
N ILE A 47 -1.89 3.82 -5.84
CA ILE A 47 -1.81 2.44 -6.30
C ILE A 47 -2.41 1.56 -5.21
N ASN A 48 -3.41 0.79 -5.56
CA ASN A 48 -4.06 -0.10 -4.61
C ASN A 48 -3.46 -1.49 -4.68
N GLY A 49 -3.31 -2.11 -3.53
CA GLY A 49 -2.77 -3.45 -3.44
C GLY A 49 -3.24 -4.12 -2.16
N LYS A 50 -2.44 -5.01 -1.64
CA LYS A 50 -2.78 -5.76 -0.43
C LYS A 50 -1.53 -6.02 0.37
N ILE A 51 -1.69 -6.21 1.66
CA ILE A 51 -0.60 -6.70 2.50
C ILE A 51 -0.71 -8.22 2.52
N ARG A 52 0.38 -8.88 2.14
CA ARG A 52 0.45 -10.33 2.17
C ARG A 52 1.64 -10.75 3.01
N PHE A 53 1.72 -12.03 3.30
CA PHE A 53 2.78 -12.56 4.14
C PHE A 53 3.47 -13.70 3.44
N THR A 54 4.79 -13.76 3.58
CA THR A 54 5.57 -14.86 3.03
C THR A 54 5.38 -16.10 3.91
N LYS A 55 5.99 -17.20 3.50
CA LYS A 55 5.95 -18.43 4.31
C LYS A 55 6.56 -18.21 5.67
N GLU A 56 7.54 -17.33 5.76
CA GLU A 56 8.17 -17.02 7.05
C GLU A 56 7.36 -16.00 7.85
N ASN A 57 6.17 -15.68 7.35
CA ASN A 57 5.29 -14.73 8.02
C ASN A 57 5.81 -13.30 7.99
N THR A 58 6.53 -12.96 6.94
CA THR A 58 7.05 -11.60 6.74
C THR A 58 6.07 -10.82 5.90
N PRO A 59 5.60 -9.65 6.36
CA PRO A 59 4.63 -8.87 5.59
C PRO A 59 5.28 -8.15 4.42
N PHE A 60 4.53 -8.00 3.34
CA PHE A 60 4.97 -7.22 2.20
C PHE A 60 3.77 -6.64 1.47
N PHE A 61 4.00 -5.57 0.72
CA PHE A 61 2.95 -4.95 -0.09
C PHE A 61 2.90 -5.65 -1.44
N ALA A 62 1.76 -6.24 -1.74
CA ALA A 62 1.58 -6.95 -3.01
C ALA A 62 0.94 -5.99 -4.01
N PHE A 63 1.66 -5.70 -5.07
CA PHE A 63 1.15 -4.84 -6.14
C PHE A 63 0.03 -5.54 -6.89
N PRO A 64 -0.85 -4.78 -7.56
CA PRO A 64 -1.92 -5.41 -8.34
C PRO A 64 -1.33 -6.27 -9.45
N SER A 65 -1.97 -7.39 -9.71
CA SER A 65 -1.50 -8.34 -10.70
C SER A 65 -2.70 -8.99 -11.38
N TYR A 66 -2.44 -9.73 -12.43
CA TYR A 66 -3.48 -10.46 -13.14
C TYR A 66 -2.94 -11.83 -13.53
N LYS A 67 -3.87 -12.75 -13.77
CA LYS A 67 -3.50 -14.10 -14.17
C LYS A 67 -3.53 -14.18 -15.67
N GLY A 68 -2.42 -14.59 -16.27
CA GLY A 68 -2.33 -14.73 -17.71
C GLY A 68 -2.95 -16.03 -18.20
N ASN A 69 -3.02 -16.16 -19.52
CA ASN A 69 -3.58 -17.34 -20.12
C ASN A 69 -2.74 -18.58 -19.83
N ASP A 70 -1.46 -18.39 -19.50
CA ASP A 70 -0.58 -19.49 -19.18
C ASP A 70 -0.69 -19.91 -17.72
N GLY A 71 -1.60 -19.31 -16.97
CA GLY A 71 -1.77 -19.64 -15.56
C GLY A 71 -0.83 -18.91 -14.61
N LYS A 72 0.07 -18.11 -15.13
CA LYS A 72 1.01 -17.38 -14.30
C LYS A 72 0.49 -16.00 -13.99
N TYR A 73 0.97 -15.43 -12.88
CA TYR A 73 0.56 -14.09 -12.47
C TYR A 73 1.59 -13.06 -12.91
N TYR A 74 1.10 -11.96 -13.42
CA TYR A 74 1.95 -10.85 -13.89
C TYR A 74 1.54 -9.59 -13.16
N ASN A 75 2.53 -8.83 -12.73
CA ASN A 75 2.24 -7.58 -12.03
C ASN A 75 1.78 -6.52 -13.03
N ILE A 76 0.72 -5.81 -12.67
CA ILE A 76 0.25 -4.69 -13.46
C ILE A 76 1.13 -3.49 -13.17
N VAL A 77 1.58 -3.37 -11.90
CA VAL A 77 2.45 -2.29 -11.45
C VAL A 77 3.66 -2.93 -10.78
N TYR A 78 4.82 -2.39 -11.05
CA TYR A 78 6.04 -2.89 -10.42
C TYR A 78 7.09 -1.80 -10.42
N THR A 79 8.10 -1.95 -9.56
CA THR A 79 9.18 -0.99 -9.50
C THR A 79 10.33 -1.48 -10.36
N VAL A 80 11.06 -0.53 -10.91
CA VAL A 80 12.27 -0.82 -11.67
C VAL A 80 13.40 -0.14 -10.93
N GLY A 81 14.38 -0.92 -10.50
CA GLY A 81 15.49 -0.39 -9.74
C GLY A 81 16.49 0.32 -10.62
N ASP A 82 17.59 0.73 -10.01
CA ASP A 82 18.66 1.37 -10.76
C ASP A 82 19.41 0.30 -11.57
N LYS A 83 20.52 0.70 -12.15
CA LYS A 83 21.25 -0.21 -13.04
C LYS A 83 21.77 -1.45 -12.32
N ASP A 84 21.87 -1.40 -11.00
CA ASP A 84 22.31 -2.55 -10.21
C ASP A 84 21.13 -3.34 -9.67
N GLY A 85 19.92 -2.98 -10.05
CA GLY A 85 18.73 -3.67 -9.60
C GLY A 85 18.21 -3.23 -8.25
N HIS A 86 18.79 -2.21 -7.65
CA HIS A 86 18.37 -1.72 -6.35
C HIS A 86 17.23 -0.72 -6.49
N SER A 87 16.17 -0.93 -5.74
CA SER A 87 15.04 -0.02 -5.77
C SER A 87 14.90 0.67 -4.42
N ALA A 88 15.21 1.97 -4.40
CA ALA A 88 15.04 2.75 -3.19
C ALA A 88 13.56 2.84 -2.81
N LEU A 89 12.68 2.84 -3.81
CA LEU A 89 11.27 2.88 -3.54
C LEU A 89 10.81 1.61 -2.83
N ASN A 90 11.31 0.45 -3.25
CA ASN A 90 10.97 -0.78 -2.56
C ASN A 90 11.44 -0.76 -1.11
N ASP A 91 12.61 -0.17 -0.86
CA ASP A 91 13.08 -0.06 0.52
C ASP A 91 12.13 0.79 1.34
N THR A 92 11.66 1.90 0.78
CA THR A 92 10.72 2.76 1.46
C THR A 92 9.40 2.03 1.73
N ILE A 93 8.90 1.30 0.74
CA ILE A 93 7.67 0.55 0.90
C ILE A 93 7.84 -0.51 1.99
N THR A 94 8.98 -1.19 2.03
CA THR A 94 9.23 -2.18 3.05
C THR A 94 9.23 -1.56 4.45
N LYS A 95 9.83 -0.39 4.60
CA LYS A 95 9.83 0.30 5.88
C LYS A 95 8.43 0.67 6.30
N LEU A 96 7.61 1.13 5.34
CA LEU A 96 6.23 1.50 5.64
C LEU A 96 5.43 0.29 6.08
N VAL A 97 5.60 -0.83 5.40
CA VAL A 97 4.89 -2.06 5.76
C VAL A 97 5.26 -2.48 7.19
N ASN A 98 6.55 -2.49 7.48
CA ASN A 98 6.98 -2.91 8.81
C ASN A 98 6.45 -1.98 9.90
N THR A 99 6.48 -0.69 9.63
CA THR A 99 5.97 0.28 10.59
C THR A 99 4.49 0.07 10.86
N LEU A 100 3.70 -0.09 9.81
CA LEU A 100 2.25 -0.16 9.95
C LEU A 100 1.80 -1.50 10.50
N VAL A 101 2.44 -2.59 10.08
CA VAL A 101 2.06 -3.88 10.60
C VAL A 101 2.42 -4.00 12.06
N GLU A 102 3.57 -3.48 12.45
CA GLU A 102 3.96 -3.51 13.86
C GLU A 102 3.03 -2.69 14.71
N SER A 103 2.60 -1.54 14.22
CA SER A 103 1.78 -0.67 15.05
C SER A 103 0.37 -1.22 15.20
N SER A 104 -0.05 -2.15 14.36
CA SER A 104 -1.39 -2.68 14.45
C SER A 104 -1.46 -3.93 15.33
N LYS A 105 -0.35 -4.35 15.89
CA LYS A 105 -0.37 -5.53 16.76
C LYS A 105 -0.76 -5.20 18.20
#